data_14303e8881d93351e64d8189ae412afe
#
_entry.id   14303e8881d93351e64d8189ae412afe
#
_cell.length_a   1.000
_cell.length_b   1.000
_cell.length_c   1.000
_cell.angle_alpha   90.00
_cell.angle_beta   90.00
_cell.angle_gamma   90.00
#
_symmetry.space_group_name_H-M   'P 1'
#
loop_
_entity.id
_entity.type
_entity.pdbx_description
1 polymer ?
#
loop_
_entity_poly.entity_id
_entity_poly.type
_entity_poly.pdbx_seq_one_letter_code
_entity_poly.pdbx_strand_id
1 'polypeptide(L)'
;MKLRNIGIIATLISFGVCSLVSATPKSNGQEIIKTSVEDIHGADKVNIVFIGSEETKVTPDEYNLLLRVCMSECGGKYGEPLDGKIAVVETILNRCEIYGKTIEEVIYEPYQYSVANNGQPDETVEQAVDIALRENIYPDDMIYFRTGDYHSFGTPYQKIGNHYFSLKESD
;
A
#
# COMPACT_ATOMS: atom_id res chain seq x y z
N MET A 1 12.09 19.22 -11.27
CA MET A 1 11.54 19.42 -9.93
C MET A 1 10.32 20.32 -10.05
N LYS A 2 9.10 19.75 -10.08
CA LYS A 2 7.84 20.51 -10.18
C LYS A 2 7.15 20.45 -8.82
N LEU A 3 7.09 21.61 -8.17
CA LEU A 3 6.25 21.82 -6.98
C LEU A 3 4.77 21.74 -7.41
N ARG A 4 4.04 20.79 -6.89
CA ARG A 4 2.58 20.71 -7.07
C ARG A 4 1.92 21.31 -5.84
N ASN A 5 1.10 22.35 -6.09
CA ASN A 5 0.32 23.03 -5.07
C ASN A 5 -0.74 22.09 -4.48
N ILE A 6 -0.74 21.97 -3.17
CA ILE A 6 -1.72 21.21 -2.40
C ILE A 6 -2.89 22.14 -2.09
N GLY A 7 -4.04 21.84 -2.67
CA GLY A 7 -5.30 22.50 -2.33
C GLY A 7 -6.10 21.62 -1.38
N ILE A 8 -6.27 22.07 -0.14
CA ILE A 8 -7.12 21.42 0.86
C ILE A 8 -8.57 21.86 0.61
N ILE A 9 -9.43 20.95 0.17
CA ILE A 9 -10.89 21.17 0.19
C ILE A 9 -11.47 20.32 1.32
N ALA A 10 -11.73 20.94 2.46
CA ALA A 10 -12.50 20.34 3.53
C ALA A 10 -13.98 20.60 3.30
N THR A 11 -14.74 19.61 2.89
CA THR A 11 -16.20 19.71 2.85
C THR A 11 -16.75 19.30 4.20
N LEU A 12 -17.12 20.30 4.99
CA LEU A 12 -17.84 20.11 6.26
C LEU A 12 -19.33 19.89 5.97
N ILE A 13 -19.81 18.67 6.18
CA ILE A 13 -21.25 18.41 6.30
C ILE A 13 -21.62 18.66 7.76
N SER A 14 -22.36 19.76 7.96
CA SER A 14 -22.80 20.22 9.26
C SER A 14 -23.96 19.37 9.77
N PHE A 15 -23.75 18.59 10.82
CA PHE A 15 -24.75 18.34 11.85
C PHE A 15 -24.05 18.46 13.22
N GLY A 16 -24.21 19.62 13.77
CA GLY A 16 -24.22 20.03 15.15
C GLY A 16 -23.38 19.30 16.21
N VAL A 17 -22.04 19.24 16.07
CA VAL A 17 -21.17 19.14 17.25
C VAL A 17 -19.85 19.86 16.94
N CYS A 18 -19.52 20.86 17.75
CA CYS A 18 -18.30 21.63 17.66
C CYS A 18 -17.15 20.82 18.29
N SER A 19 -16.28 20.23 17.48
CA SER A 19 -15.04 19.59 17.94
C SER A 19 -13.88 20.54 17.70
N LEU A 20 -13.18 20.90 18.78
CA LEU A 20 -11.94 21.65 18.71
C LEU A 20 -10.82 20.74 18.21
N VAL A 21 -10.29 21.05 17.04
CA VAL A 21 -9.08 20.41 16.49
C VAL A 21 -7.88 21.18 16.98
N SER A 22 -7.03 20.52 17.77
CA SER A 22 -5.73 21.06 18.18
C SER A 22 -4.63 20.43 17.32
N ALA A 23 -3.99 21.23 16.48
CA ALA A 23 -2.84 20.81 15.68
C ALA A 23 -1.55 21.20 16.40
N THR A 24 -0.66 20.24 16.63
CA THR A 24 0.71 20.50 17.09
C THR A 24 1.69 20.24 15.95
N PRO A 25 2.51 21.23 15.54
CA PRO A 25 3.45 21.01 14.46
C PRO A 25 4.65 20.17 14.94
N LYS A 26 4.98 19.10 14.23
CA LYS A 26 6.26 18.40 14.33
C LYS A 26 7.13 18.71 13.12
N SER A 27 8.41 18.93 13.39
CA SER A 27 9.44 19.21 12.42
C SER A 27 9.63 17.96 11.50
N ASN A 28 9.14 17.99 10.31
CA ASN A 28 9.43 17.24 9.09
C ASN A 28 8.21 17.11 8.16
N GLY A 29 7.30 18.10 8.22
CA GLY A 29 6.28 18.23 7.16
C GLY A 29 5.13 17.21 7.19
N GLN A 30 5.02 16.37 8.22
CA GLN A 30 3.89 15.45 8.38
C GLN A 30 2.97 15.96 9.48
N GLU A 31 1.78 16.35 9.11
CA GLU A 31 0.72 16.75 10.03
C GLU A 31 -0.09 15.50 10.43
N ILE A 32 0.06 15.06 11.67
CA ILE A 32 -0.76 13.97 12.22
C ILE A 32 -1.97 14.61 12.89
N ILE A 33 -3.13 14.53 12.25
CA ILE A 33 -4.38 14.95 12.87
C ILE A 33 -4.95 13.75 13.63
N LYS A 34 -4.84 13.78 14.97
CA LYS A 34 -5.54 12.83 15.84
C LYS A 34 -6.90 13.42 16.21
N THR A 35 -7.97 12.89 15.67
CA THR A 35 -9.32 13.20 16.08
C THR A 35 -9.82 12.09 17.01
N SER A 36 -9.96 12.39 18.30
CA SER A 36 -10.70 11.52 19.21
C SER A 36 -12.17 11.90 19.14
N VAL A 37 -13.00 10.97 18.75
CA VAL A 37 -14.45 11.10 18.83
C VAL A 37 -14.89 10.41 20.13
N GLU A 38 -15.30 11.21 21.12
CA GLU A 38 -15.93 10.69 22.32
C GLU A 38 -17.39 10.33 22.04
N ASP A 39 -17.74 9.14 22.45
CA ASP A 39 -19.04 8.48 22.57
C ASP A 39 -20.29 9.19 22.03
N ILE A 40 -20.80 8.65 20.93
CA ILE A 40 -22.21 8.73 20.61
C ILE A 40 -22.80 7.32 20.75
N HIS A 41 -23.76 7.14 21.63
CA HIS A 41 -24.47 5.91 21.91
C HIS A 41 -24.97 5.24 20.62
N GLY A 42 -24.46 4.05 20.32
CA GLY A 42 -25.14 3.08 19.46
C GLY A 42 -24.84 3.13 17.97
N ALA A 43 -23.77 3.74 17.52
CA ALA A 43 -23.34 3.65 16.11
C ALA A 43 -22.07 2.78 16.01
N ASP A 44 -22.03 1.93 15.00
CA ASP A 44 -20.87 1.11 14.63
C ASP A 44 -19.61 1.98 14.59
N LYS A 45 -18.52 1.48 15.18
CA LYS A 45 -17.24 2.18 15.19
C LYS A 45 -16.72 2.32 13.77
N VAL A 46 -16.91 3.47 13.17
CA VAL A 46 -16.26 3.81 11.91
C VAL A 46 -14.85 4.26 12.25
N ASN A 47 -13.88 3.38 12.09
CA ASN A 47 -12.48 3.75 12.12
C ASN A 47 -12.16 4.52 10.83
N ILE A 48 -12.22 5.85 10.89
CA ILE A 48 -11.74 6.68 9.80
C ILE A 48 -10.21 6.77 9.96
N VAL A 49 -9.50 5.99 9.18
CA VAL A 49 -8.05 6.13 9.05
C VAL A 49 -7.80 7.25 8.05
N PHE A 50 -7.42 8.42 8.54
CA PHE A 50 -6.89 9.47 7.68
C PHE A 50 -5.43 9.14 7.36
N ILE A 51 -5.20 8.59 6.19
CA ILE A 51 -3.85 8.47 5.62
C ILE A 51 -3.51 9.84 5.01
N GLY A 52 -2.43 10.46 5.49
CA GLY A 52 -2.03 11.80 5.10
C GLY A 52 -1.78 11.95 3.59
N SER A 53 -2.35 12.99 3.04
CA SER A 53 -2.06 13.72 1.81
C SER A 53 -1.43 12.96 0.62
N GLU A 54 -2.22 12.23 -0.04
CA GLU A 54 -2.57 12.08 -1.46
C GLU A 54 -3.63 11.00 -1.46
N GLU A 55 -4.76 11.25 -2.13
CA GLU A 55 -5.80 10.23 -2.30
C GLU A 55 -5.14 9.02 -2.94
N THR A 56 -4.79 8.03 -2.14
CA THR A 56 -4.55 6.70 -2.68
C THR A 56 -5.88 6.25 -3.25
N LYS A 57 -6.02 6.32 -4.56
CA LYS A 57 -7.24 5.96 -5.30
C LYS A 57 -7.49 4.45 -5.29
N VAL A 58 -7.19 3.81 -4.18
CA VAL A 58 -7.38 2.38 -3.99
C VAL A 58 -8.71 2.19 -3.28
N THR A 59 -9.61 1.47 -3.91
CA THR A 59 -10.90 1.11 -3.33
C THR A 59 -10.73 0.14 -2.16
N PRO A 60 -11.69 0.01 -1.23
CA PRO A 60 -11.64 -0.98 -0.17
C PRO A 60 -11.46 -2.43 -0.68
N ASP A 61 -12.04 -2.75 -1.84
CA ASP A 61 -11.91 -4.08 -2.44
C ASP A 61 -10.49 -4.33 -2.98
N GLU A 62 -9.89 -3.35 -3.63
CA GLU A 62 -8.50 -3.42 -4.08
C GLU A 62 -7.51 -3.48 -2.89
N TYR A 63 -7.75 -2.71 -1.83
CA TYR A 63 -6.96 -2.81 -0.61
C TYR A 63 -7.02 -4.22 -0.01
N ASN A 64 -8.22 -4.78 0.14
CA ASN A 64 -8.40 -6.15 0.62
C ASN A 64 -7.75 -7.19 -0.32
N LEU A 65 -7.73 -6.92 -1.62
CA LEU A 65 -7.06 -7.79 -2.59
C LEU A 65 -5.54 -7.75 -2.42
N LEU A 66 -4.95 -6.56 -2.24
CA LEU A 66 -3.51 -6.41 -1.93
C LEU A 66 -3.12 -7.15 -0.65
N LEU A 67 -3.92 -7.03 0.41
CA LEU A 67 -3.68 -7.77 1.66
C LEU A 67 -3.64 -9.28 1.42
N ARG A 68 -4.62 -9.83 0.69
CA ARG A 68 -4.70 -11.26 0.40
C ARG A 68 -3.53 -11.77 -0.45
N VAL A 69 -3.13 -11.01 -1.46
CA VAL A 69 -1.99 -11.37 -2.31
C VAL A 69 -0.69 -11.29 -1.53
N CYS A 70 -0.46 -10.21 -0.81
CA CYS A 70 0.72 -10.06 0.03
C CYS A 70 0.82 -11.21 1.06
N MET A 71 -0.30 -11.56 1.70
CA MET A 71 -0.35 -12.71 2.62
C MET A 71 -0.05 -14.03 1.91
N SER A 72 -0.52 -14.21 0.68
CA SER A 72 -0.33 -15.44 -0.09
C SER A 72 1.10 -15.59 -0.59
N GLU A 73 1.70 -14.52 -1.11
CA GLU A 73 3.06 -14.53 -1.68
C GLU A 73 4.15 -14.50 -0.61
N CYS A 74 3.92 -13.76 0.46
CA CYS A 74 4.94 -13.48 1.47
C CYS A 74 4.75 -14.24 2.78
N GLY A 75 3.58 -14.87 2.98
CA GLY A 75 3.18 -15.38 4.29
C GLY A 75 2.92 -14.26 5.31
N GLY A 76 2.46 -14.66 6.49
CA GLY A 76 2.21 -13.74 7.59
C GLY A 76 3.47 -13.39 8.38
N LYS A 77 3.31 -13.24 9.70
CA LYS A 77 4.34 -12.80 10.65
C LYS A 77 5.67 -13.56 10.56
N TYR A 78 5.62 -14.83 10.20
CA TYR A 78 6.82 -15.70 10.12
C TYR A 78 7.27 -15.96 8.68
N GLY A 79 6.67 -15.28 7.71
CA GLY A 79 7.05 -15.34 6.29
C GLY A 79 8.19 -14.37 5.94
N GLU A 80 8.02 -13.67 4.83
CA GLU A 80 8.97 -12.66 4.39
C GLU A 80 9.13 -11.51 5.40
N PRO A 81 10.31 -10.89 5.48
CA PRO A 81 10.49 -9.68 6.27
C PRO A 81 9.62 -8.54 5.73
N LEU A 82 9.40 -7.50 6.55
CA LEU A 82 8.56 -6.35 6.18
C LEU A 82 8.98 -5.74 4.83
N ASP A 83 10.27 -5.55 4.62
CA ASP A 83 10.82 -5.00 3.36
C ASP A 83 10.46 -5.87 2.14
N GLY A 84 10.48 -7.21 2.30
CA GLY A 84 10.09 -8.14 1.25
C GLY A 84 8.60 -8.07 0.93
N LYS A 85 7.75 -7.90 1.95
CA LYS A 85 6.32 -7.68 1.78
C LYS A 85 6.02 -6.36 1.05
N ILE A 86 6.68 -5.28 1.45
CA ILE A 86 6.58 -3.98 0.79
C ILE A 86 6.98 -4.10 -0.68
N ALA A 87 8.15 -4.72 -0.96
CA ALA A 87 8.65 -4.89 -2.31
C ALA A 87 7.70 -5.69 -3.22
N VAL A 88 7.02 -6.71 -2.70
CA VAL A 88 6.00 -7.47 -3.45
C VAL A 88 4.80 -6.58 -3.79
N VAL A 89 4.31 -5.78 -2.83
CA VAL A 89 3.17 -4.88 -3.07
C VAL A 89 3.56 -3.79 -4.07
N GLU A 90 4.72 -3.15 -3.92
CA GLU A 90 5.21 -2.14 -4.87
C GLU A 90 5.38 -2.71 -6.28
N THR A 91 5.82 -3.98 -6.42
CA THR A 91 5.88 -4.64 -7.73
C THR A 91 4.50 -4.71 -8.40
N ILE A 92 3.42 -4.93 -7.64
CA ILE A 92 2.05 -4.92 -8.17
C ILE A 92 1.68 -3.49 -8.62
N LEU A 93 1.92 -2.50 -7.77
CA LEU A 93 1.60 -1.10 -8.05
C LEU A 93 2.38 -0.58 -9.27
N ASN A 94 3.68 -0.88 -9.36
CA ASN A 94 4.51 -0.53 -10.51
C ASN A 94 3.99 -1.16 -11.83
N ARG A 95 3.51 -2.39 -11.76
CA ARG A 95 2.89 -3.03 -12.94
C ARG A 95 1.59 -2.34 -13.34
N CYS A 96 0.79 -1.87 -12.39
CA CYS A 96 -0.40 -1.08 -12.68
C CYS A 96 -0.03 0.19 -13.45
N GLU A 97 0.97 0.92 -12.98
CA GLU A 97 1.43 2.15 -13.63
C GLU A 97 2.04 1.91 -15.02
N ILE A 98 2.95 0.94 -15.14
CA ILE A 98 3.66 0.66 -16.39
C ILE A 98 2.72 0.14 -17.48
N TYR A 99 1.76 -0.69 -17.11
CA TYR A 99 0.87 -1.33 -18.08
C TYR A 99 -0.50 -0.64 -18.21
N GLY A 100 -0.78 0.40 -17.41
CA GLY A 100 -2.06 1.10 -17.40
C GLY A 100 -3.21 0.20 -16.98
N LYS A 101 -2.97 -0.73 -16.04
CA LYS A 101 -3.93 -1.73 -15.56
C LYS A 101 -4.39 -1.40 -14.15
N THR A 102 -5.58 -1.88 -13.79
CA THR A 102 -6.06 -1.88 -12.42
C THR A 102 -5.32 -2.92 -11.57
N ILE A 103 -5.38 -2.78 -10.25
CA ILE A 103 -4.81 -3.77 -9.31
C ILE A 103 -5.42 -5.15 -9.56
N GLU A 104 -6.73 -5.22 -9.79
CA GLU A 104 -7.43 -6.46 -10.07
C GLU A 104 -6.93 -7.11 -11.37
N GLU A 105 -6.78 -6.35 -12.45
CA GLU A 105 -6.28 -6.85 -13.73
C GLU A 105 -4.85 -7.37 -13.63
N VAL A 106 -3.98 -6.72 -12.86
CA VAL A 106 -2.60 -7.17 -12.64
C VAL A 106 -2.56 -8.45 -11.82
N ILE A 107 -3.34 -8.53 -10.76
CA ILE A 107 -3.30 -9.66 -9.83
C ILE A 107 -3.90 -10.93 -10.46
N TYR A 108 -4.99 -10.80 -11.21
CA TYR A 108 -5.64 -11.94 -11.87
C TYR A 108 -5.07 -12.29 -13.23
N GLU A 109 -3.99 -11.65 -13.64
CA GLU A 109 -3.25 -12.07 -14.82
C GLU A 109 -2.79 -13.54 -14.68
N PRO A 110 -2.98 -14.39 -15.70
CA PRO A 110 -2.64 -15.80 -15.60
C PRO A 110 -1.18 -16.02 -15.16
N TYR A 111 -0.98 -16.87 -14.18
CA TYR A 111 0.33 -17.29 -13.66
C TYR A 111 1.19 -16.21 -13.01
N GLN A 112 0.60 -15.07 -12.64
CA GLN A 112 1.37 -13.98 -12.03
C GLN A 112 1.39 -14.04 -10.49
N TYR A 113 0.22 -14.21 -9.87
CA TYR A 113 0.10 -14.17 -8.41
C TYR A 113 -0.77 -15.32 -7.88
N SER A 114 -0.46 -15.74 -6.67
CA SER A 114 -1.31 -16.63 -5.92
C SER A 114 -2.26 -15.82 -5.03
N VAL A 115 -3.57 -16.00 -5.24
CA VAL A 115 -4.60 -15.38 -4.40
C VAL A 115 -5.26 -16.48 -3.58
N ALA A 116 -4.48 -17.09 -2.69
CA ALA A 116 -5.02 -18.11 -1.80
C ALA A 116 -5.74 -17.47 -0.60
N ASN A 117 -6.73 -18.18 -0.06
CA ASN A 117 -7.40 -17.75 1.16
C ASN A 117 -6.64 -18.32 2.37
N ASN A 118 -5.43 -17.82 2.60
CA ASN A 118 -4.47 -18.33 3.59
C ASN A 118 -4.65 -17.74 5.00
N GLY A 119 -5.86 -17.40 5.36
CA GLY A 119 -6.19 -16.81 6.66
C GLY A 119 -6.36 -15.29 6.60
N GLN A 120 -6.51 -14.70 7.77
CA GLN A 120 -6.62 -13.24 7.89
C GLN A 120 -5.24 -12.61 7.77
N PRO A 121 -5.10 -11.50 7.04
CA PRO A 121 -3.88 -10.69 7.06
C PRO A 121 -3.51 -10.33 8.51
N ASP A 122 -2.24 -10.37 8.81
CA ASP A 122 -1.73 -9.92 10.10
C ASP A 122 -1.18 -8.48 10.03
N GLU A 123 -0.87 -7.93 11.19
CA GLU A 123 -0.39 -6.56 11.33
C GLU A 123 0.82 -6.24 10.42
N THR A 124 1.70 -7.21 10.17
CA THR A 124 2.88 -6.99 9.31
C THR A 124 2.52 -6.91 7.84
N VAL A 125 1.47 -7.59 7.41
CA VAL A 125 0.92 -7.52 6.05
C VAL A 125 0.18 -6.20 5.85
N GLU A 126 -0.66 -5.80 6.83
CA GLU A 126 -1.34 -4.51 6.81
C GLU A 126 -0.34 -3.37 6.75
N GLN A 127 0.69 -3.40 7.60
CA GLN A 127 1.76 -2.41 7.60
C GLN A 127 2.48 -2.32 6.26
N ALA A 128 2.77 -3.44 5.61
CA ALA A 128 3.46 -3.46 4.33
C ALA A 128 2.62 -2.82 3.22
N VAL A 129 1.32 -3.16 3.15
CA VAL A 129 0.40 -2.57 2.18
C VAL A 129 0.26 -1.07 2.42
N ASP A 130 0.09 -0.65 3.67
CA ASP A 130 -0.03 0.76 4.03
C ASP A 130 1.22 1.57 3.67
N ILE A 131 2.41 1.01 3.85
CA ILE A 131 3.67 1.67 3.47
C ILE A 131 3.76 1.77 1.95
N ALA A 132 3.56 0.67 1.23
CA ALA A 132 3.67 0.65 -0.23
C ALA A 132 2.67 1.60 -0.93
N LEU A 133 1.48 1.80 -0.34
CA LEU A 133 0.50 2.74 -0.87
C LEU A 133 0.87 4.22 -0.63
N ARG A 134 1.72 4.51 0.36
CA ARG A 134 2.10 5.89 0.75
C ARG A 134 3.48 6.28 0.27
N GLU A 135 4.36 5.33 0.15
CA GLU A 135 5.77 5.55 -0.10
C GLU A 135 6.19 4.79 -1.35
N ASN A 136 7.15 5.32 -2.07
CA ASN A 136 7.78 4.65 -3.20
C ASN A 136 9.23 4.35 -2.79
N ILE A 137 9.45 3.17 -2.21
CA ILE A 137 10.73 2.77 -1.60
C ILE A 137 11.64 2.15 -2.65
N TYR A 138 11.08 1.38 -3.58
CA TYR A 138 11.81 0.66 -4.61
C TYR A 138 11.66 1.34 -5.99
N PRO A 139 12.54 1.03 -6.96
CA PRO A 139 12.45 1.61 -8.30
C PRO A 139 11.11 1.37 -8.98
N ASP A 140 10.59 2.38 -9.68
CA ASP A 140 9.29 2.32 -10.39
C ASP A 140 9.25 1.23 -11.48
N ASP A 141 10.41 0.81 -12.00
CA ASP A 141 10.55 -0.26 -12.99
C ASP A 141 10.84 -1.64 -12.38
N MET A 142 10.80 -1.77 -11.06
CA MET A 142 10.85 -3.05 -10.37
C MET A 142 9.50 -3.77 -10.49
N ILE A 143 9.39 -4.68 -11.46
CA ILE A 143 8.13 -5.33 -11.83
C ILE A 143 8.14 -6.86 -11.82
N TYR A 144 9.28 -7.46 -11.52
CA TYR A 144 9.41 -8.91 -11.45
C TYR A 144 9.96 -9.35 -10.11
N PHE A 145 9.42 -10.46 -9.60
CA PHE A 145 10.03 -11.19 -8.50
C PHE A 145 9.77 -12.70 -8.63
N ARG A 146 10.61 -13.48 -8.00
CA ARG A 146 10.44 -14.93 -7.82
C ARG A 146 11.28 -15.44 -6.67
N THR A 147 10.97 -16.64 -6.20
CA THR A 147 11.83 -17.37 -5.27
C THR A 147 12.89 -18.19 -6.02
N GLY A 148 13.99 -18.50 -5.34
CA GLY A 148 15.05 -19.39 -5.83
C GLY A 148 16.17 -18.69 -6.56
N ASP A 149 15.90 -17.90 -7.58
CA ASP A 149 16.90 -17.19 -8.39
C ASP A 149 16.25 -16.03 -9.16
N TYR A 150 17.04 -15.18 -9.82
CA TYR A 150 16.52 -14.16 -10.73
C TYR A 150 15.86 -14.80 -11.96
N HIS A 151 14.89 -14.08 -12.55
CA HIS A 151 14.36 -14.44 -13.86
C HIS A 151 15.47 -14.41 -14.92
N SER A 152 15.29 -15.18 -15.99
CA SER A 152 16.16 -15.13 -17.18
C SER A 152 15.91 -13.90 -18.06
N PHE A 153 14.95 -13.06 -17.69
CA PHE A 153 14.57 -11.81 -18.33
C PHE A 153 14.48 -10.69 -17.26
N GLY A 154 14.52 -9.45 -17.70
CA GLY A 154 14.66 -8.32 -16.80
C GLY A 154 16.08 -8.16 -16.27
N THR A 155 16.37 -7.00 -15.69
CA THR A 155 17.67 -6.71 -15.08
C THR A 155 17.63 -7.10 -13.60
N PRO A 156 18.50 -8.02 -13.11
CA PRO A 156 18.59 -8.33 -11.69
C PRO A 156 18.81 -7.08 -10.86
N TYR A 157 18.00 -6.92 -9.80
CA TYR A 157 18.09 -5.77 -8.91
C TYR A 157 18.57 -6.17 -7.51
N GLN A 158 17.71 -6.81 -6.72
CA GLN A 158 18.02 -7.10 -5.33
C GLN A 158 17.33 -8.38 -4.85
N LYS A 159 17.99 -9.12 -3.95
CA LYS A 159 17.37 -10.16 -3.15
C LYS A 159 16.90 -9.57 -1.83
N ILE A 160 15.61 -9.75 -1.50
CA ILE A 160 15.00 -9.33 -0.24
C ILE A 160 14.25 -10.56 0.32
N GLY A 161 14.63 -11.00 1.53
CA GLY A 161 14.11 -12.25 2.07
C GLY A 161 14.41 -13.43 1.15
N ASN A 162 13.37 -14.17 0.73
CA ASN A 162 13.49 -15.30 -0.20
C ASN A 162 13.22 -14.92 -1.66
N HIS A 163 12.80 -13.66 -1.92
CA HIS A 163 12.49 -13.18 -3.25
C HIS A 163 13.66 -12.48 -3.92
N TYR A 164 13.80 -12.72 -5.22
CA TYR A 164 14.76 -12.09 -6.13
C TYR A 164 13.99 -11.14 -7.04
N PHE A 165 14.23 -9.85 -6.87
CA PHE A 165 13.55 -8.79 -7.62
C PHE A 165 14.36 -8.36 -8.83
N SER A 166 13.66 -8.08 -9.94
CA SER A 166 14.26 -7.60 -11.18
C SER A 166 13.48 -6.39 -11.73
N LEU A 167 14.23 -5.52 -12.40
CA LEU A 167 13.68 -4.37 -13.11
C LEU A 167 13.22 -4.77 -14.51
N LYS A 168 12.33 -3.98 -15.09
CA LYS A 168 11.99 -4.06 -16.51
C LYS A 168 13.25 -3.85 -17.36
N GLU A 169 13.38 -4.59 -18.46
CA GLU A 169 14.44 -4.32 -19.43
C GLU A 169 14.24 -2.92 -20.04
N SER A 170 15.35 -2.19 -20.14
CA SER A 170 15.36 -0.93 -20.91
C SER A 170 15.25 -1.27 -22.40
N ASP A 171 14.32 -0.64 -23.09
CA ASP A 171 14.19 -0.72 -24.55
C ASP A 171 15.43 -0.15 -25.28
#